data_da6c524d2c2a511c6ecb6684596c9774
#
_entry.id   da6c524d2c2a511c6ecb6684596c9774
#
_cell.length_a   1.000
_cell.length_b   1.000
_cell.length_c   1.000
_cell.angle_alpha   90.00
_cell.angle_beta   90.00
_cell.angle_gamma   90.00
#
_symmetry.space_group_name_H-M   'P 1'
#
loop_
_entity.id
_entity.type
_entity.pdbx_description
1 polymer ?
#
loop_
_entity_poly.entity_id
_entity_poly.type
_entity_poly.pdbx_seq_one_letter_code
_entity_poly.pdbx_strand_id
1 'polypeptide(L)'
;MSPFISGKDLEDRLKSRLKEMGCLIESKEKYDHEFKLDFMVYRLAGFEKPLPISVGVQVTADTDDLDKQREFLEVQRRLRPVQKSVYLALDSQLDVEGGGEYAVFVALGACIFDRSNRDKRVIGVRIYRDFSFEMFDLDDNLKGGKSFRVDSDGQQVWLEGRINYYKRLERFGFIGWEGAPDFWFSRDRVEDSELLGILDNPDLYVSGTPIVFQNAGITRDGEKRPTAIRIRLKRP
;
A
#
# COMPACT_ATOMS: atom_id res chain seq x y z
N MET A 1 20.35 22.12 1.72
CA MET A 1 19.77 21.31 2.82
C MET A 1 18.32 21.78 2.99
N SER A 2 17.34 21.01 2.58
CA SER A 2 15.94 21.33 2.89
C SER A 2 15.72 21.21 4.40
N PRO A 3 15.02 22.18 5.04
CA PRO A 3 14.73 22.08 6.46
C PRO A 3 13.90 20.83 6.74
N PHE A 4 14.23 20.16 7.81
CA PHE A 4 13.45 19.00 8.31
C PHE A 4 12.04 19.48 8.61
N ILE A 5 11.06 19.04 7.85
CA ILE A 5 9.65 19.42 8.05
C ILE A 5 9.12 18.61 9.25
N SER A 6 8.56 19.28 10.24
CA SER A 6 7.94 18.58 11.37
C SER A 6 6.72 17.77 10.90
N GLY A 7 6.40 16.68 11.59
CA GLY A 7 5.21 15.88 11.25
C GLY A 7 3.93 16.71 11.24
N LYS A 8 3.81 17.70 12.13
CA LYS A 8 2.66 18.61 12.19
C LYS A 8 2.60 19.56 10.99
N ASP A 9 3.74 20.11 10.56
CA ASP A 9 3.78 20.98 9.38
C ASP A 9 3.39 20.19 8.11
N LEU A 10 3.82 18.95 8.00
CA LEU A 10 3.47 18.06 6.89
C LEU A 10 1.95 17.78 6.87
N GLU A 11 1.37 17.48 8.02
CA GLU A 11 -0.05 17.27 8.21
C GLU A 11 -0.88 18.50 7.82
N ASP A 12 -0.49 19.69 8.30
CA ASP A 12 -1.22 20.94 8.05
C ASP A 12 -1.14 21.33 6.56
N ARG A 13 0.01 21.15 5.92
CA ARG A 13 0.15 21.33 4.48
C ARG A 13 -0.73 20.37 3.71
N LEU A 14 -0.71 19.08 4.03
CA LEU A 14 -1.54 18.10 3.40
C LEU A 14 -3.03 18.42 3.51
N LYS A 15 -3.50 18.80 4.70
CA LYS A 15 -4.90 19.23 4.91
C LYS A 15 -5.29 20.43 4.06
N SER A 16 -4.39 21.42 3.96
CA SER A 16 -4.61 22.59 3.11
C SER A 16 -4.76 22.19 1.64
N ARG A 17 -3.82 21.39 1.13
CA ARG A 17 -3.82 20.94 -0.27
C ARG A 17 -5.04 20.11 -0.62
N LEU A 18 -5.42 19.15 0.24
CA LEU A 18 -6.64 18.34 0.02
C LEU A 18 -7.91 19.23 -0.03
N LYS A 19 -8.00 20.29 0.81
CA LYS A 19 -9.11 21.26 0.74
C LYS A 19 -9.10 22.06 -0.56
N GLU A 20 -7.93 22.52 -1.00
CA GLU A 20 -7.76 23.25 -2.27
C GLU A 20 -8.15 22.40 -3.48
N MET A 21 -7.88 21.09 -3.45
CA MET A 21 -8.35 20.14 -4.45
C MET A 21 -9.87 19.96 -4.45
N GLY A 22 -10.58 20.42 -3.42
CA GLY A 22 -12.03 20.30 -3.30
C GLY A 22 -12.50 19.13 -2.42
N CYS A 23 -11.60 18.50 -1.66
CA CYS A 23 -12.01 17.56 -0.62
C CYS A 23 -12.70 18.28 0.54
N LEU A 24 -13.76 17.69 1.07
CA LEU A 24 -14.38 18.14 2.31
C LEU A 24 -13.80 17.37 3.47
N ILE A 25 -12.94 18.03 4.25
CA ILE A 25 -12.29 17.45 5.42
C ILE A 25 -12.49 18.33 6.64
N GLU A 26 -12.55 17.73 7.81
CA GLU A 26 -12.70 18.42 9.10
C GLU A 26 -11.66 17.89 10.09
N SER A 27 -11.03 18.79 10.85
CA SER A 27 -10.15 18.46 11.97
C SER A 27 -10.75 19.04 13.25
N LYS A 28 -10.77 18.25 14.31
CA LYS A 28 -11.18 18.68 15.66
C LYS A 28 -10.18 18.12 16.67
N GLU A 29 -9.84 18.89 17.67
CA GLU A 29 -8.96 18.49 18.77
C GLU A 29 -9.40 17.16 19.41
N LYS A 30 -10.71 16.95 19.57
CA LYS A 30 -11.26 15.68 20.04
C LYS A 30 -10.86 14.48 19.18
N TYR A 31 -10.76 14.64 17.86
CA TYR A 31 -10.41 13.54 16.97
C TYR A 31 -8.97 13.09 17.22
N ASP A 32 -8.05 14.02 17.39
CA ASP A 32 -6.65 13.74 17.66
C ASP A 32 -6.46 13.11 19.06
N HIS A 33 -6.99 13.73 20.11
CA HIS A 33 -6.76 13.26 21.46
C HIS A 33 -7.47 11.95 21.81
N GLU A 34 -8.75 11.81 21.46
CA GLU A 34 -9.55 10.65 21.87
C GLU A 34 -9.46 9.50 20.85
N PHE A 35 -9.40 9.82 19.56
CA PHE A 35 -9.53 8.83 18.49
C PHE A 35 -8.26 8.60 17.70
N LYS A 36 -7.20 9.36 17.94
CA LYS A 36 -5.95 9.30 17.16
C LYS A 36 -6.22 9.50 15.66
N LEU A 37 -7.01 10.53 15.33
CA LEU A 37 -7.37 10.90 13.98
C LEU A 37 -7.08 12.39 13.78
N ASP A 38 -6.22 12.73 12.83
CA ASP A 38 -5.87 14.12 12.53
C ASP A 38 -7.00 14.84 11.79
N PHE A 39 -7.75 14.10 10.97
CA PHE A 39 -8.92 14.64 10.29
C PHE A 39 -9.92 13.57 9.84
N MET A 40 -11.13 14.04 9.54
CA MET A 40 -12.20 13.25 8.93
C MET A 40 -12.37 13.65 7.47
N VAL A 41 -12.63 12.67 6.61
CA VAL A 41 -12.96 12.89 5.19
C VAL A 41 -14.45 12.65 4.99
N TYR A 42 -15.15 13.67 4.52
CA TYR A 42 -16.58 13.62 4.23
C TYR A 42 -16.89 13.54 2.74
N ARG A 43 -16.00 14.09 1.90
CA ARG A 43 -16.12 14.04 0.44
C ARG A 43 -14.75 14.14 -0.20
N LEU A 44 -14.48 13.33 -1.20
CA LEU A 44 -13.32 13.47 -2.06
C LEU A 44 -13.60 14.45 -3.20
N ALA A 45 -12.55 15.06 -3.73
CA ALA A 45 -12.61 15.93 -4.89
C ALA A 45 -13.26 15.22 -6.10
N GLY A 46 -14.03 15.96 -6.91
CA GLY A 46 -14.73 15.39 -8.06
C GLY A 46 -16.03 14.63 -7.75
N PHE A 47 -16.36 14.42 -6.47
CA PHE A 47 -17.63 13.82 -6.06
C PHE A 47 -18.62 14.91 -5.62
N GLU A 48 -19.84 14.87 -6.15
CA GLU A 48 -20.91 15.82 -5.79
C GLU A 48 -21.49 15.53 -4.39
N LYS A 49 -21.55 14.25 -4.02
CA LYS A 49 -22.18 13.81 -2.77
C LYS A 49 -21.14 13.47 -1.70
N PRO A 50 -21.50 13.60 -0.42
CA PRO A 50 -20.68 13.09 0.67
C PRO A 50 -20.42 11.60 0.53
N LEU A 51 -19.32 11.13 1.13
CA LEU A 51 -19.03 9.71 1.22
C LEU A 51 -20.15 8.98 1.98
N PRO A 52 -20.51 7.75 1.55
CA PRO A 52 -21.55 6.95 2.23
C PRO A 52 -21.08 6.41 3.58
N ILE A 53 -19.81 6.55 3.89
CA ILE A 53 -19.17 6.05 5.12
C ILE A 53 -18.34 7.15 5.78
N SER A 54 -18.21 7.10 7.10
CA SER A 54 -17.28 7.97 7.83
C SER A 54 -15.86 7.43 7.71
N VAL A 55 -14.92 8.29 7.28
CA VAL A 55 -13.51 7.96 7.09
C VAL A 55 -12.65 8.86 7.96
N GLY A 56 -11.86 8.29 8.83
CA GLY A 56 -10.90 9.02 9.66
C GLY A 56 -9.47 8.73 9.22
N VAL A 57 -8.61 9.72 9.28
CA VAL A 57 -7.21 9.64 8.85
C VAL A 57 -6.28 10.08 9.98
N GLN A 58 -5.29 9.24 10.28
CA GLN A 58 -4.10 9.58 11.07
C GLN A 58 -2.93 9.74 10.13
N VAL A 59 -2.19 10.84 10.24
CA VAL A 59 -0.98 11.12 9.42
C VAL A 59 0.27 10.97 10.28
N THR A 60 1.32 10.42 9.71
CA THR A 60 2.65 10.38 10.34
C THR A 60 3.73 10.60 9.30
N ALA A 61 4.81 11.28 9.70
CA ALA A 61 6.02 11.41 8.89
C ALA A 61 7.01 10.25 9.13
N ASP A 62 6.72 9.35 10.05
CA ASP A 62 7.51 8.16 10.32
C ASP A 62 6.81 6.92 9.73
N THR A 63 7.43 6.36 8.70
CA THR A 63 6.88 5.22 7.97
C THR A 63 7.01 3.90 8.74
N ASP A 64 7.90 3.82 9.74
CA ASP A 64 8.28 2.57 10.40
C ASP A 64 7.98 2.54 11.92
N ASP A 65 7.25 3.55 12.44
CA ASP A 65 6.85 3.60 13.84
C ASP A 65 5.78 2.54 14.16
N LEU A 66 6.23 1.35 14.50
CA LEU A 66 5.36 0.23 14.86
C LEU A 66 4.58 0.47 16.17
N ASP A 67 5.12 1.25 17.08
CA ASP A 67 4.42 1.54 18.34
C ASP A 67 3.25 2.47 18.11
N LYS A 68 3.42 3.50 17.29
CA LYS A 68 2.34 4.40 16.86
C LYS A 68 1.27 3.66 16.06
N GLN A 69 1.67 2.75 15.18
CA GLN A 69 0.74 1.89 14.44
C GLN A 69 -0.09 1.01 15.39
N ARG A 70 0.56 0.41 16.40
CA ARG A 70 -0.11 -0.42 17.41
C ARG A 70 -1.10 0.39 18.23
N GLU A 71 -0.70 1.55 18.75
CA GLU A 71 -1.56 2.46 19.50
C GLU A 71 -2.78 2.86 18.68
N PHE A 72 -2.57 3.30 17.43
CA PHE A 72 -3.66 3.65 16.53
C PHE A 72 -4.64 2.48 16.35
N LEU A 73 -4.14 1.29 16.02
CA LEU A 73 -4.96 0.10 15.79
C LEU A 73 -5.80 -0.27 17.02
N GLU A 74 -5.21 -0.21 18.22
CA GLU A 74 -5.91 -0.49 19.48
C GLU A 74 -7.05 0.50 19.72
N VAL A 75 -6.81 1.80 19.51
CA VAL A 75 -7.82 2.84 19.65
C VAL A 75 -8.96 2.61 18.66
N GLN A 76 -8.64 2.36 17.37
CA GLN A 76 -9.66 2.12 16.34
C GLN A 76 -10.50 0.86 16.62
N ARG A 77 -9.92 -0.18 17.19
CA ARG A 77 -10.63 -1.40 17.58
C ARG A 77 -11.56 -1.20 18.77
N ARG A 78 -11.07 -0.50 19.79
CA ARG A 78 -11.80 -0.30 21.04
C ARG A 78 -12.94 0.69 20.91
N LEU A 79 -12.67 1.88 20.35
CA LEU A 79 -13.63 2.99 20.35
C LEU A 79 -14.52 3.01 19.11
N ARG A 80 -14.05 2.46 17.99
CA ARG A 80 -14.77 2.43 16.72
C ARG A 80 -15.37 3.79 16.30
N PRO A 81 -14.58 4.88 16.30
CA PRO A 81 -15.10 6.24 16.09
C PRO A 81 -15.65 6.46 14.68
N VAL A 82 -15.19 5.67 13.70
CA VAL A 82 -15.53 5.79 12.28
C VAL A 82 -15.75 4.42 11.66
N GLN A 83 -16.37 4.40 10.48
CA GLN A 83 -16.60 3.16 9.73
C GLN A 83 -15.31 2.66 9.06
N LYS A 84 -14.44 3.58 8.64
CA LYS A 84 -13.13 3.25 8.07
C LYS A 84 -12.05 4.18 8.62
N SER A 85 -10.93 3.62 9.02
CA SER A 85 -9.78 4.35 9.54
C SER A 85 -8.56 4.09 8.66
N VAL A 86 -7.86 5.16 8.29
CA VAL A 86 -6.64 5.10 7.46
C VAL A 86 -5.46 5.61 8.28
N TYR A 87 -4.44 4.78 8.42
CA TYR A 87 -3.15 5.17 8.94
C TYR A 87 -2.25 5.55 7.76
N LEU A 88 -1.98 6.83 7.61
CA LEU A 88 -1.26 7.40 6.49
C LEU A 88 0.16 7.77 6.90
N ALA A 89 1.12 6.97 6.50
CA ALA A 89 2.55 7.20 6.72
C ALA A 89 3.16 7.87 5.49
N LEU A 90 3.70 9.07 5.67
CA LEU A 90 4.30 9.86 4.60
C LEU A 90 5.83 9.83 4.72
N ASP A 91 6.53 9.62 3.61
CA ASP A 91 7.98 9.83 3.56
C ASP A 91 8.30 11.28 4.00
N SER A 92 9.26 11.44 4.90
CA SER A 92 9.66 12.76 5.43
C SER A 92 10.20 13.73 4.38
N GLN A 93 10.54 13.22 3.20
CA GLN A 93 10.99 14.00 2.04
C GLN A 93 9.93 14.13 0.95
N LEU A 94 8.68 13.73 1.24
CA LEU A 94 7.57 13.85 0.30
C LEU A 94 7.30 15.32 -0.01
N ASP A 95 7.36 15.67 -1.30
CA ASP A 95 6.91 16.97 -1.76
C ASP A 95 5.39 16.98 -1.87
N VAL A 96 4.73 17.42 -0.79
CA VAL A 96 3.27 17.48 -0.73
C VAL A 96 2.70 18.45 -1.77
N GLU A 97 3.38 19.55 -2.06
CA GLU A 97 2.92 20.58 -3.00
C GLU A 97 3.25 20.24 -4.47
N GLY A 98 4.25 19.39 -4.68
CA GLY A 98 4.71 18.97 -6.01
C GLY A 98 4.06 17.68 -6.53
N GLY A 99 2.97 17.20 -5.88
CA GLY A 99 2.24 16.00 -6.33
C GLY A 99 1.94 14.97 -5.22
N GLY A 100 2.54 15.13 -4.06
CA GLY A 100 2.29 14.24 -2.91
C GLY A 100 0.83 14.27 -2.46
N GLU A 101 0.15 15.43 -2.53
CA GLU A 101 -1.28 15.57 -2.26
C GLU A 101 -2.12 14.71 -3.21
N TYR A 102 -1.73 14.62 -4.48
CA TYR A 102 -2.44 13.79 -5.45
C TYR A 102 -2.26 12.30 -5.15
N ALA A 103 -1.05 11.86 -4.80
CA ALA A 103 -0.80 10.50 -4.38
C ALA A 103 -1.64 10.11 -3.14
N VAL A 104 -1.73 11.01 -2.15
CA VAL A 104 -2.61 10.82 -0.98
C VAL A 104 -4.08 10.74 -1.40
N PHE A 105 -4.52 11.63 -2.29
CA PHE A 105 -5.90 11.62 -2.79
C PHE A 105 -6.25 10.29 -3.47
N VAL A 106 -5.38 9.78 -4.36
CA VAL A 106 -5.56 8.48 -5.03
C VAL A 106 -5.57 7.34 -4.03
N ALA A 107 -4.65 7.35 -3.06
CA ALA A 107 -4.58 6.34 -2.02
C ALA A 107 -5.83 6.30 -1.13
N LEU A 108 -6.36 7.47 -0.73
CA LEU A 108 -7.62 7.56 0.01
C LEU A 108 -8.80 7.04 -0.83
N GLY A 109 -8.84 7.37 -2.11
CA GLY A 109 -9.82 6.82 -3.05
C GLY A 109 -9.76 5.30 -3.13
N ALA A 110 -8.56 4.72 -3.24
CA ALA A 110 -8.36 3.28 -3.25
C ALA A 110 -8.79 2.62 -1.92
N CYS A 111 -8.50 3.25 -0.77
CA CYS A 111 -8.97 2.77 0.53
C CYS A 111 -10.49 2.69 0.63
N ILE A 112 -11.20 3.64 0.00
CA ILE A 112 -12.65 3.81 0.13
C ILE A 112 -13.41 2.96 -0.89
N PHE A 113 -12.96 2.95 -2.14
CA PHE A 113 -13.74 2.42 -3.27
C PHE A 113 -13.25 1.09 -3.83
N ASP A 114 -11.99 0.71 -3.57
CA ASP A 114 -11.47 -0.57 -4.04
C ASP A 114 -12.20 -1.72 -3.34
N ARG A 115 -12.64 -2.69 -4.13
CA ARG A 115 -13.36 -3.89 -3.65
C ARG A 115 -12.51 -4.72 -2.68
N SER A 116 -11.20 -4.79 -2.89
CA SER A 116 -10.27 -5.50 -2.02
C SER A 116 -10.17 -4.90 -0.61
N ASN A 117 -10.53 -3.63 -0.46
CA ASN A 117 -10.50 -2.89 0.78
C ASN A 117 -11.88 -2.69 1.42
N ARG A 118 -12.95 -3.19 0.76
CA ARG A 118 -14.34 -2.93 1.18
C ARG A 118 -14.59 -3.34 2.62
N ASP A 119 -14.15 -4.53 2.98
CA ASP A 119 -14.41 -5.12 4.30
C ASP A 119 -13.32 -4.78 5.33
N LYS A 120 -12.22 -4.15 4.88
CA LYS A 120 -11.16 -3.69 5.78
C LYS A 120 -11.59 -2.42 6.46
N ARG A 121 -11.60 -2.46 7.78
CA ARG A 121 -11.99 -1.31 8.59
C ARG A 121 -10.81 -0.38 8.90
N VAL A 122 -9.64 -0.94 9.10
CA VAL A 122 -8.40 -0.22 9.36
C VAL A 122 -7.40 -0.57 8.27
N ILE A 123 -6.88 0.43 7.58
CA ILE A 123 -5.96 0.28 6.46
C ILE A 123 -4.74 1.15 6.70
N GLY A 124 -3.55 0.57 6.54
CA GLY A 124 -2.32 1.31 6.47
C GLY A 124 -2.02 1.73 5.02
N VAL A 125 -1.54 2.94 4.87
CA VAL A 125 -1.03 3.48 3.60
C VAL A 125 0.33 4.10 3.87
N ARG A 126 1.30 3.80 3.02
CA ARG A 126 2.62 4.45 3.03
C ARG A 126 2.82 5.16 1.71
N ILE A 127 3.10 6.46 1.73
CA ILE A 127 3.38 7.27 0.55
C ILE A 127 4.88 7.55 0.51
N TYR A 128 5.50 7.25 -0.61
CA TYR A 128 6.92 7.44 -0.84
C TYR A 128 7.21 8.77 -1.54
N ARG A 129 8.45 9.24 -1.45
CA ARG A 129 8.91 10.49 -2.09
C ARG A 129 8.76 10.51 -3.61
N ASP A 130 8.67 9.35 -4.26
CA ASP A 130 8.43 9.20 -5.71
C ASP A 130 6.94 9.15 -6.05
N PHE A 131 6.07 9.53 -5.10
CA PHE A 131 4.61 9.54 -5.18
C PHE A 131 3.97 8.16 -5.33
N SER A 132 4.74 7.09 -5.35
CA SER A 132 4.18 5.76 -5.25
C SER A 132 3.62 5.52 -3.85
N PHE A 133 2.65 4.62 -3.74
CA PHE A 133 2.11 4.27 -2.43
C PHE A 133 1.91 2.77 -2.28
N GLU A 134 1.82 2.36 -1.05
CA GLU A 134 1.67 0.99 -0.61
C GLU A 134 0.50 0.92 0.37
N MET A 135 -0.41 -0.03 0.16
CA MET A 135 -1.49 -0.31 1.12
C MET A 135 -1.20 -1.61 1.86
N PHE A 136 -1.42 -1.61 3.16
CA PHE A 136 -1.17 -2.77 3.99
C PHE A 136 -2.25 -2.92 5.07
N ASP A 137 -2.45 -4.14 5.52
CA ASP A 137 -3.22 -4.40 6.73
C ASP A 137 -2.35 -4.10 7.95
N LEU A 138 -2.81 -3.19 8.83
CA LEU A 138 -2.02 -2.83 10.01
C LEU A 138 -1.76 -4.02 10.93
N ASP A 139 -2.73 -4.89 11.07
CA ASP A 139 -2.62 -6.07 11.92
C ASP A 139 -1.57 -7.04 11.37
N ASP A 140 -1.60 -7.26 10.06
CA ASP A 140 -0.64 -8.12 9.39
C ASP A 140 0.75 -7.49 9.37
N ASN A 141 0.85 -6.18 9.17
CA ASN A 141 2.12 -5.47 9.22
C ASN A 141 2.79 -5.57 10.60
N LEU A 142 2.04 -5.38 11.67
CA LEU A 142 2.53 -5.54 13.06
C LEU A 142 2.97 -6.97 13.38
N LYS A 143 2.50 -7.96 12.64
CA LYS A 143 2.89 -9.37 12.72
C LYS A 143 4.00 -9.75 11.74
N GLY A 144 4.59 -8.78 11.04
CA GLY A 144 5.58 -9.03 9.99
C GLY A 144 4.97 -9.45 8.64
N GLY A 145 3.68 -9.16 8.44
CA GLY A 145 2.97 -9.33 7.17
C GLY A 145 3.33 -8.27 6.14
N LYS A 146 2.84 -8.42 4.90
CA LYS A 146 3.28 -7.64 3.75
C LYS A 146 2.19 -6.82 3.12
N SER A 147 2.63 -5.70 2.61
CA SER A 147 1.91 -4.73 1.81
C SER A 147 2.23 -4.88 0.32
N PHE A 148 1.44 -4.26 -0.54
CA PHE A 148 1.77 -4.12 -1.96
C PHE A 148 1.86 -2.64 -2.32
N ARG A 149 2.82 -2.32 -3.17
CA ARG A 149 3.11 -0.96 -3.61
C ARG A 149 2.32 -0.64 -4.88
N VAL A 150 1.73 0.55 -4.93
CA VAL A 150 1.09 1.12 -6.12
C VAL A 150 1.72 2.47 -6.45
N ASP A 151 1.70 2.86 -7.72
CA ASP A 151 2.19 4.17 -8.16
C ASP A 151 1.14 5.26 -7.94
N SER A 152 1.49 6.50 -8.30
CA SER A 152 0.61 7.67 -8.18
C SER A 152 -0.70 7.57 -8.98
N ASP A 153 -0.74 6.69 -9.97
CA ASP A 153 -1.93 6.47 -10.81
C ASP A 153 -2.80 5.32 -10.28
N GLY A 154 -2.46 4.76 -9.11
CA GLY A 154 -3.15 3.63 -8.50
C GLY A 154 -2.84 2.28 -9.14
N GLN A 155 -1.82 2.21 -10.02
CA GLN A 155 -1.35 0.97 -10.60
C GLN A 155 -0.37 0.27 -9.65
N GLN A 156 -0.44 -1.04 -9.56
CA GLN A 156 0.53 -1.80 -8.79
C GLN A 156 1.94 -1.62 -9.34
N VAL A 157 2.87 -1.24 -8.46
CA VAL A 157 4.28 -1.09 -8.82
C VAL A 157 4.89 -2.44 -9.18
N TRP A 158 5.71 -2.44 -10.22
CA TRP A 158 6.51 -3.58 -10.58
C TRP A 158 7.62 -3.80 -9.54
N LEU A 159 7.65 -4.96 -8.95
CA LEU A 159 8.68 -5.41 -8.02
C LEU A 159 9.74 -6.19 -8.78
N GLU A 160 10.99 -6.06 -8.34
CA GLU A 160 12.10 -6.82 -8.88
C GLU A 160 12.43 -8.01 -7.98
N GLY A 161 12.69 -9.15 -8.58
CA GLY A 161 13.05 -10.35 -7.84
C GLY A 161 13.79 -11.36 -8.70
N ARG A 162 14.03 -12.54 -8.12
CA ARG A 162 14.61 -13.67 -8.81
C ARG A 162 13.80 -14.93 -8.51
N ILE A 163 13.68 -15.81 -9.50
CA ILE A 163 13.04 -17.09 -9.25
C ILE A 163 13.98 -17.91 -8.36
N ASN A 164 13.55 -18.24 -7.16
CA ASN A 164 14.30 -19.11 -6.26
C ASN A 164 14.09 -20.58 -6.58
N TYR A 165 12.86 -20.92 -6.93
CA TYR A 165 12.47 -22.29 -7.19
C TYR A 165 11.27 -22.36 -8.13
N TYR A 166 11.26 -23.36 -9.05
CA TYR A 166 10.12 -23.64 -9.90
C TYR A 166 9.90 -25.16 -10.06
N LYS A 167 8.68 -25.59 -9.78
CA LYS A 167 8.26 -26.98 -9.88
C LYS A 167 7.49 -27.21 -11.19
N ARG A 168 8.19 -27.68 -12.21
CA ARG A 168 7.66 -27.78 -13.59
C ARG A 168 6.38 -28.61 -13.70
N LEU A 169 6.36 -29.78 -13.07
CA LEU A 169 5.20 -30.68 -13.13
C LEU A 169 3.95 -30.05 -12.50
N GLU A 170 4.11 -29.29 -11.45
CA GLU A 170 3.01 -28.64 -10.71
C GLU A 170 2.76 -27.21 -11.18
N ARG A 171 3.60 -26.69 -12.07
CA ARG A 171 3.47 -25.38 -12.71
C ARG A 171 3.41 -24.19 -11.73
N PHE A 172 4.15 -24.27 -10.63
CA PHE A 172 4.28 -23.18 -9.68
C PHE A 172 5.71 -22.97 -9.21
N GLY A 173 5.98 -21.82 -8.63
CA GLY A 173 7.29 -21.49 -8.09
C GLY A 173 7.26 -20.41 -7.03
N PHE A 174 8.46 -20.03 -6.63
CA PHE A 174 8.70 -19.00 -5.62
C PHE A 174 9.70 -17.98 -6.15
N ILE A 175 9.41 -16.71 -5.88
CA ILE A 175 10.22 -15.56 -6.24
C ILE A 175 10.81 -15.00 -4.96
N GLY A 176 12.13 -14.94 -4.88
CA GLY A 176 12.84 -14.21 -3.84
C GLY A 176 12.89 -12.72 -4.16
N TRP A 177 12.70 -11.92 -3.12
CA TRP A 177 12.72 -10.46 -3.18
C TRP A 177 13.40 -9.90 -1.93
N GLU A 178 14.05 -8.73 -2.02
CA GLU A 178 14.77 -8.14 -0.90
C GLU A 178 13.84 -7.87 0.30
N GLY A 179 14.25 -8.38 1.46
CA GLY A 179 13.61 -8.12 2.75
C GLY A 179 12.32 -8.88 3.06
N ALA A 180 12.00 -9.95 2.29
CA ALA A 180 10.67 -10.54 2.44
C ALA A 180 10.62 -12.07 2.21
N PRO A 181 9.59 -12.82 2.75
CA PRO A 181 9.34 -14.17 2.33
C PRO A 181 9.05 -14.23 0.83
N ASP A 182 9.39 -15.37 0.22
CA ASP A 182 9.21 -15.61 -1.19
C ASP A 182 7.75 -15.44 -1.62
N PHE A 183 7.56 -14.82 -2.77
CA PHE A 183 6.27 -14.78 -3.43
C PHE A 183 5.97 -16.11 -4.09
N TRP A 184 4.79 -16.65 -3.88
CA TRP A 184 4.29 -17.77 -4.67
C TRP A 184 3.81 -17.27 -6.04
N PHE A 185 4.04 -18.04 -7.09
CA PHE A 185 3.46 -17.79 -8.42
C PHE A 185 3.04 -19.07 -9.12
N SER A 186 2.02 -18.97 -9.95
CA SER A 186 1.62 -19.99 -10.92
C SER A 186 2.14 -19.61 -12.31
N ARG A 187 2.45 -20.59 -13.13
CA ARG A 187 2.83 -20.40 -14.53
C ARG A 187 1.81 -19.54 -15.31
N ASP A 188 0.53 -19.68 -15.00
CA ASP A 188 -0.55 -18.95 -15.68
C ASP A 188 -0.55 -17.44 -15.40
N ARG A 189 0.29 -16.99 -14.46
CA ARG A 189 0.49 -15.56 -14.13
C ARG A 189 1.71 -14.96 -14.85
N VAL A 190 2.40 -15.75 -15.66
CA VAL A 190 3.54 -15.30 -16.47
C VAL A 190 3.01 -14.78 -17.79
N GLU A 191 3.31 -13.51 -18.08
CA GLU A 191 2.89 -12.84 -19.32
C GLU A 191 3.95 -12.84 -20.42
N ASP A 192 5.21 -13.15 -20.07
CA ASP A 192 6.36 -13.10 -20.95
C ASP A 192 6.61 -14.47 -21.62
N SER A 193 6.54 -14.51 -22.95
CA SER A 193 6.71 -15.74 -23.73
C SER A 193 8.11 -16.35 -23.63
N GLU A 194 9.15 -15.50 -23.49
CA GLU A 194 10.52 -15.96 -23.33
C GLU A 194 10.71 -16.62 -21.97
N LEU A 195 10.16 -16.00 -20.91
CA LEU A 195 10.14 -16.59 -19.57
C LEU A 195 9.36 -17.90 -19.55
N LEU A 196 8.22 -17.98 -20.23
CA LEU A 196 7.49 -19.24 -20.38
C LEU A 196 8.34 -20.34 -21.06
N GLY A 197 9.10 -19.98 -22.09
CA GLY A 197 10.06 -20.90 -22.74
C GLY A 197 11.13 -21.42 -21.78
N ILE A 198 11.65 -20.55 -20.90
CA ILE A 198 12.62 -20.94 -19.86
C ILE A 198 11.98 -21.88 -18.82
N LEU A 199 10.76 -21.56 -18.37
CA LEU A 199 10.05 -22.35 -17.36
C LEU A 199 9.68 -23.77 -17.88
N ASP A 200 9.29 -23.87 -19.14
CA ASP A 200 8.82 -25.12 -19.75
C ASP A 200 9.97 -26.01 -20.26
N ASN A 201 11.15 -25.45 -20.50
CA ASN A 201 12.29 -26.21 -21.00
C ASN A 201 12.98 -26.97 -19.84
N PRO A 202 12.99 -28.32 -19.85
CA PRO A 202 13.62 -29.14 -18.81
C PRO A 202 15.13 -28.97 -18.72
N ASP A 203 15.79 -28.58 -19.82
CA ASP A 203 17.24 -28.44 -19.89
C ASP A 203 17.76 -27.11 -19.38
N LEU A 204 16.86 -26.15 -19.12
CA LEU A 204 17.24 -24.82 -18.61
C LEU A 204 17.13 -24.74 -17.08
N TYR A 205 18.15 -24.13 -16.50
CA TYR A 205 18.15 -23.80 -15.06
C TYR A 205 17.36 -22.52 -14.81
N VAL A 206 16.31 -22.61 -14.01
CA VAL A 206 15.35 -21.52 -13.79
C VAL A 206 15.72 -20.66 -12.57
N SER A 207 16.37 -21.27 -11.56
CA SER A 207 16.72 -20.53 -10.34
C SER A 207 17.72 -19.41 -10.63
N GLY A 208 17.53 -18.26 -10.00
CA GLY A 208 18.33 -17.05 -10.23
C GLY A 208 17.86 -16.18 -11.40
N THR A 209 16.88 -16.64 -12.22
CA THR A 209 16.33 -15.84 -13.33
C THR A 209 15.79 -14.50 -12.81
N PRO A 210 16.31 -13.35 -13.30
CA PRO A 210 15.84 -12.04 -12.86
C PRO A 210 14.49 -11.72 -13.51
N ILE A 211 13.54 -11.29 -12.71
CA ILE A 211 12.18 -11.00 -13.15
C ILE A 211 11.65 -9.70 -12.54
N VAL A 212 10.61 -9.18 -13.16
CA VAL A 212 9.73 -8.16 -12.59
C VAL A 212 8.32 -8.74 -12.45
N PHE A 213 7.61 -8.35 -11.42
CA PHE A 213 6.29 -8.87 -11.12
C PHE A 213 5.46 -7.87 -10.31
N GLN A 214 4.16 -8.10 -10.22
CA GLN A 214 3.27 -7.34 -9.36
C GLN A 214 2.74 -8.25 -8.24
N ASN A 215 2.51 -7.65 -7.06
CA ASN A 215 1.91 -8.36 -5.93
C ASN A 215 0.39 -8.33 -6.04
N ALA A 216 -0.26 -9.49 -6.06
CA ALA A 216 -1.73 -9.59 -6.12
C ALA A 216 -2.43 -9.17 -4.83
N GLY A 217 -1.70 -8.98 -3.73
CA GLY A 217 -2.30 -8.73 -2.41
C GLY A 217 -3.11 -9.91 -1.85
N ILE A 218 -3.12 -11.05 -2.56
CA ILE A 218 -3.88 -12.27 -2.22
C ILE A 218 -2.92 -13.27 -1.61
N THR A 219 -3.19 -13.71 -0.40
CA THR A 219 -2.57 -14.92 0.16
C THR A 219 -3.40 -16.13 -0.25
N ARG A 220 -2.76 -17.19 -0.66
CA ARG A 220 -3.43 -18.47 -0.91
C ARG A 220 -4.01 -18.98 0.40
N ASP A 221 -5.24 -19.54 0.38
CA ASP A 221 -5.89 -20.10 1.56
C ASP A 221 -4.95 -21.01 2.36
N GLY A 222 -4.71 -20.66 3.62
CA GLY A 222 -3.86 -21.39 4.57
C GLY A 222 -2.34 -21.12 4.46
N GLU A 223 -1.85 -20.43 3.44
CA GLU A 223 -0.43 -20.04 3.34
C GLU A 223 -0.30 -18.52 3.48
N LYS A 224 0.52 -18.07 4.45
CA LYS A 224 0.84 -16.65 4.68
C LYS A 224 1.82 -16.06 3.63
N ARG A 225 1.77 -16.54 2.39
CA ARG A 225 2.70 -16.10 1.34
C ARG A 225 2.00 -15.20 0.33
N PRO A 226 2.58 -14.05 -0.02
CA PRO A 226 2.03 -13.20 -1.05
C PRO A 226 2.11 -13.89 -2.41
N THR A 227 1.17 -13.56 -3.30
CA THR A 227 1.09 -14.11 -4.65
C THR A 227 1.61 -13.11 -5.67
N ALA A 228 2.53 -13.54 -6.52
CA ALA A 228 3.00 -12.75 -7.66
C ALA A 228 2.07 -12.95 -8.87
N ILE A 229 1.83 -11.85 -9.58
CA ILE A 229 1.08 -11.80 -10.85
C ILE A 229 1.83 -10.98 -11.88
N ARG A 230 1.43 -11.07 -13.15
CA ARG A 230 1.99 -10.30 -14.27
C ARG A 230 3.51 -10.39 -14.35
N ILE A 231 4.02 -11.61 -14.32
CA ILE A 231 5.45 -11.89 -14.19
C ILE A 231 6.11 -11.82 -15.56
N ARG A 232 7.22 -11.10 -15.65
CA ARG A 232 8.01 -10.89 -16.87
C ARG A 232 9.50 -11.00 -16.58
N LEU A 233 10.31 -11.31 -17.60
CA LEU A 233 11.76 -11.17 -17.49
C LEU A 233 12.14 -9.70 -17.20
N LYS A 234 13.09 -9.52 -16.28
CA LYS A 234 13.75 -8.23 -16.12
C LYS A 234 14.69 -8.02 -17.30
N ARG A 235 14.38 -7.07 -18.14
CA ARG A 235 15.25 -6.64 -19.24
C ARG A 235 16.22 -5.56 -18.75
N PRO A 236 17.47 -5.53 -19.29
CA PRO A 236 18.47 -4.52 -18.92
C PRO A 236 18.03 -3.10 -19.27
#